data_296e22c13616c2eb7db604b1acb8548c
#
_entry.id   296e22c13616c2eb7db604b1acb8548c
#
_cell.length_a   1.000
_cell.length_b   1.000
_cell.length_c   1.000
_cell.angle_alpha   90.00
_cell.angle_beta   90.00
_cell.angle_gamma   90.00
#
_symmetry.space_group_name_H-M   'P 1'
#
loop_
_entity.id
_entity.type
_entity.pdbx_description
1 polymer ?
#
loop_
_entity_poly.entity_id
_entity_poly.type
_entity_poly.pdbx_seq_one_letter_code
_entity_poly.pdbx_strand_id
1 'polypeptide(L)'
;MRDPVAIVAAGVVTPIGQDLDAFWSSLLTGGAGITRIERFPVADLGVGLGGEIKKLPPAPRRAPECRASRLLLAAAGELRSGAGALLARDPARLAVVVGTALGGVAEGERALAGATGLRTLAGALYDSPARNLARGLGARGPVLTVSTACASGATALGVGAELVRDGVADVVVAGGYDVLCRFVMRGFDVLRALTRDGIRPFDRRRSGTLLGEGAGLVLLARERDAADGPRLGRLLGHASGSDGSHIAAPDPNGRGLEYSVRAALAEAGVAPTAIDFVSAHGTATPLNDRVETNVLKRVLGRRAHEIPVNSIKGYMGHTMGAAATLEAIMCLLAARHGVIPPTVGLEEPDPECDLDYVPRTPRPARPRIMLSTSAGFGGCNASLVLEGA
;
A
#
# COMPACT_ATOMS: atom_id res chain seq x y z
N MET A 1 -7.46 -19.98 -14.03
CA MET A 1 -8.16 -18.79 -13.54
C MET A 1 -8.80 -19.14 -12.22
N ARG A 2 -8.52 -18.38 -11.17
CA ARG A 2 -9.19 -18.53 -9.86
C ARG A 2 -10.40 -17.61 -9.80
N ASP A 3 -11.35 -17.91 -8.90
CA ASP A 3 -12.53 -17.07 -8.73
C ASP A 3 -12.14 -15.66 -8.27
N PRO A 4 -12.66 -14.61 -8.91
CA PRO A 4 -12.47 -13.23 -8.47
C PRO A 4 -13.00 -13.03 -7.05
N VAL A 5 -12.35 -12.15 -6.28
CA VAL A 5 -12.78 -11.78 -4.94
C VAL A 5 -13.26 -10.33 -4.97
N ALA A 6 -14.48 -10.08 -4.51
CA ALA A 6 -15.05 -8.74 -4.44
C ALA A 6 -14.33 -7.88 -3.42
N ILE A 7 -14.00 -6.64 -3.79
CA ILE A 7 -13.56 -5.58 -2.90
C ILE A 7 -14.77 -4.68 -2.66
N VAL A 8 -15.40 -4.84 -1.50
CA VAL A 8 -16.71 -4.24 -1.19
C VAL A 8 -16.57 -2.81 -0.69
N ALA A 9 -15.62 -2.59 0.20
CA ALA A 9 -15.37 -1.29 0.82
C ALA A 9 -13.89 -1.10 1.08
N ALA A 10 -13.50 0.13 1.32
CA ALA A 10 -12.15 0.49 1.74
C ALA A 10 -12.20 1.57 2.84
N GLY A 11 -11.08 1.77 3.51
CA GLY A 11 -10.86 2.89 4.40
C GLY A 11 -9.37 3.23 4.43
N VAL A 12 -9.07 4.52 4.54
CA VAL A 12 -7.71 5.04 4.47
C VAL A 12 -7.43 6.06 5.57
N VAL A 13 -6.18 6.09 6.01
CA VAL A 13 -5.65 7.16 6.85
C VAL A 13 -4.25 7.47 6.36
N THR A 14 -4.07 8.63 5.77
CA THR A 14 -2.82 9.05 5.12
C THR A 14 -2.46 10.51 5.47
N PRO A 15 -1.25 10.97 5.17
CA PRO A 15 -0.86 12.37 5.31
C PRO A 15 -1.65 13.35 4.44
N ILE A 16 -2.32 12.87 3.38
CA ILE A 16 -3.07 13.68 2.43
C ILE A 16 -4.58 13.50 2.51
N GLY A 17 -5.07 12.65 3.40
CA GLY A 17 -6.50 12.41 3.62
C GLY A 17 -6.73 11.31 4.63
N GLN A 18 -7.77 11.45 5.46
CA GLN A 18 -8.10 10.51 6.52
C GLN A 18 -9.42 9.77 6.26
N ASP A 19 -9.90 9.88 5.04
CA ASP A 19 -11.02 9.18 4.43
C ASP A 19 -10.80 9.11 2.91
N LEU A 20 -11.63 8.32 2.21
CA LEU A 20 -11.49 8.11 0.77
C LEU A 20 -11.70 9.39 -0.05
N ASP A 21 -12.63 10.24 0.35
CA ASP A 21 -12.96 11.46 -0.39
C ASP A 21 -11.83 12.50 -0.27
N ALA A 22 -11.31 12.70 0.94
CA ALA A 22 -10.17 13.60 1.18
C ALA A 22 -8.90 13.07 0.50
N PHE A 23 -8.63 11.77 0.59
CA PHE A 23 -7.51 11.12 -0.08
C PHE A 23 -7.59 11.30 -1.60
N TRP A 24 -8.75 10.99 -2.20
CA TRP A 24 -8.98 11.13 -3.62
C TRP A 24 -8.87 12.57 -4.10
N SER A 25 -9.52 13.51 -3.41
CA SER A 25 -9.42 14.94 -3.71
C SER A 25 -7.97 15.44 -3.71
N SER A 26 -7.19 15.03 -2.71
CA SER A 26 -5.78 15.40 -2.61
C SER A 26 -4.93 14.83 -3.75
N LEU A 27 -5.21 13.60 -4.19
CA LEU A 27 -4.54 12.99 -5.34
C LEU A 27 -4.81 13.76 -6.65
N LEU A 28 -6.00 14.35 -6.80
CA LEU A 28 -6.35 15.12 -8.00
C LEU A 28 -5.82 16.55 -7.97
N THR A 29 -5.69 17.15 -6.77
CA THR A 29 -5.31 18.57 -6.62
C THR A 29 -3.82 18.78 -6.30
N GLY A 30 -3.02 17.70 -6.23
CA GLY A 30 -1.60 17.79 -5.92
C GLY A 30 -1.32 17.96 -4.41
N GLY A 31 -2.14 17.36 -3.56
CA GLY A 31 -2.01 17.46 -2.10
C GLY A 31 -0.60 17.15 -1.60
N ALA A 32 -0.05 18.01 -0.74
CA ALA A 32 1.32 17.92 -0.20
C ALA A 32 1.30 17.35 1.22
N GLY A 33 1.53 16.04 1.35
CA GLY A 33 1.61 15.37 2.65
C GLY A 33 3.03 15.27 3.23
N ILE A 34 4.05 15.63 2.45
CA ILE A 34 5.45 15.59 2.89
C ILE A 34 5.80 16.91 3.56
N THR A 35 6.11 16.85 4.84
CA THR A 35 6.44 18.02 5.67
C THR A 35 7.59 17.68 6.61
N ARG A 36 8.08 18.69 7.37
CA ARG A 36 9.01 18.43 8.47
C ARG A 36 8.35 17.51 9.51
N ILE A 37 9.06 16.47 9.92
CA ILE A 37 8.62 15.56 10.98
C ILE A 37 8.71 16.30 12.32
N GLU A 38 7.62 16.27 13.11
CA GLU A 38 7.50 16.96 14.39
C GLU A 38 7.37 16.00 15.58
N ARG A 39 6.94 14.76 15.34
CA ARG A 39 6.61 13.80 16.39
C ARG A 39 7.82 13.26 17.16
N PHE A 40 9.00 13.31 16.56
CA PHE A 40 10.26 12.91 17.18
C PHE A 40 11.42 13.78 16.69
N PRO A 41 12.52 13.88 17.47
CA PRO A 41 13.70 14.63 17.06
C PRO A 41 14.32 14.09 15.77
N VAL A 42 14.60 14.99 14.82
CA VAL A 42 15.23 14.66 13.53
C VAL A 42 16.56 15.40 13.29
N ALA A 43 17.05 16.14 14.27
CA ALA A 43 18.25 16.97 14.12
C ALA A 43 19.53 16.19 13.80
N ASP A 44 19.62 14.93 14.22
CA ASP A 44 20.74 14.03 13.98
C ASP A 44 20.47 13.03 12.83
N LEU A 45 19.34 13.18 12.14
CA LEU A 45 19.03 12.43 10.92
C LEU A 45 19.47 13.23 9.69
N GLY A 46 19.96 12.53 8.67
CA GLY A 46 20.31 13.15 7.39
C GLY A 46 19.14 13.83 6.67
N VAL A 47 17.92 13.38 6.97
CA VAL A 47 16.66 13.88 6.39
C VAL A 47 15.61 14.04 7.48
N GLY A 48 15.02 15.23 7.57
CA GLY A 48 13.96 15.56 8.55
C GLY A 48 12.56 15.72 7.93
N LEU A 49 12.41 15.35 6.66
CA LEU A 49 11.14 15.39 5.92
C LEU A 49 10.48 14.00 5.88
N GLY A 50 9.15 13.98 5.88
CA GLY A 50 8.38 12.75 5.72
C GLY A 50 6.88 13.00 5.65
N GLY A 51 6.14 11.99 5.23
CA GLY A 51 4.68 11.99 5.23
C GLY A 51 4.14 11.66 6.62
N GLU A 52 4.14 12.62 7.54
CA GLU A 52 3.62 12.48 8.89
C GLU A 52 2.15 12.86 8.98
N ILE A 53 1.33 12.03 9.58
CA ILE A 53 -0.07 12.37 9.89
C ILE A 53 -0.08 13.22 11.17
N LYS A 54 -0.22 14.52 11.02
CA LYS A 54 -0.12 15.49 12.15
C LYS A 54 -1.21 15.30 13.20
N LYS A 55 -2.43 15.01 12.76
CA LYS A 55 -3.57 14.77 13.66
C LYS A 55 -4.22 13.44 13.29
N LEU A 56 -4.24 12.51 14.23
CA LEU A 56 -5.01 11.28 14.06
C LEU A 56 -6.49 11.53 14.32
N PRO A 57 -7.38 10.79 13.64
CA PRO A 57 -8.80 10.78 14.00
C PRO A 57 -8.99 10.45 15.48
N PRO A 58 -10.11 10.90 16.11
CA PRO A 58 -10.44 10.56 17.48
C PRO A 58 -10.42 9.03 17.67
N ALA A 59 -9.75 8.58 18.72
CA ALA A 59 -9.70 7.17 19.05
C ALA A 59 -10.97 6.74 19.78
N PRO A 60 -11.48 5.50 19.57
CA PRO A 60 -12.52 4.94 20.41
C PRO A 60 -12.10 4.96 21.89
N ARG A 61 -13.06 5.10 22.81
CA ARG A 61 -12.83 5.27 24.28
C ARG A 61 -11.85 4.26 24.91
N ARG A 62 -11.66 3.09 24.33
CA ARG A 62 -10.75 2.03 24.80
C ARG A 62 -9.69 1.66 23.77
N ALA A 63 -9.39 2.56 22.82
CA ALA A 63 -8.37 2.29 21.82
C ALA A 63 -6.99 2.14 22.45
N PRO A 64 -6.13 1.27 21.90
CA PRO A 64 -4.75 1.17 22.30
C PRO A 64 -4.02 2.50 22.06
N GLU A 65 -3.04 2.80 22.91
CA GLU A 65 -2.19 3.99 22.72
C GLU A 65 -1.24 3.85 21.52
N CYS A 66 -0.94 2.61 21.11
CA CYS A 66 -0.08 2.29 19.97
C CYS A 66 -0.57 2.98 18.69
N ARG A 67 0.30 3.80 18.09
CA ARG A 67 -0.03 4.59 16.90
C ARG A 67 -0.47 3.73 15.72
N ALA A 68 0.22 2.61 15.47
CA ALA A 68 -0.11 1.67 14.41
C ALA A 68 -1.56 1.14 14.56
N SER A 69 -1.93 0.73 15.77
CA SER A 69 -3.31 0.29 16.07
C SER A 69 -4.34 1.40 15.86
N ARG A 70 -3.98 2.65 16.19
CA ARG A 70 -4.87 3.81 15.99
C ARG A 70 -5.09 4.10 14.51
N LEU A 71 -4.06 3.99 13.67
CA LEU A 71 -4.18 4.15 12.22
C LEU A 71 -5.12 3.09 11.63
N LEU A 72 -4.91 1.82 11.99
CA LEU A 72 -5.77 0.72 11.54
C LEU A 72 -7.22 0.86 11.99
N LEU A 73 -7.46 1.24 13.26
CA LEU A 73 -8.81 1.42 13.79
C LEU A 73 -9.52 2.61 13.15
N ALA A 74 -8.80 3.66 12.79
CA ALA A 74 -9.34 4.80 12.08
C ALA A 74 -9.75 4.41 10.64
N ALA A 75 -8.90 3.73 9.89
CA ALA A 75 -9.23 3.19 8.57
C ALA A 75 -10.41 2.20 8.62
N ALA A 76 -10.48 1.36 9.68
CA ALA A 76 -11.60 0.45 9.89
C ALA A 76 -12.92 1.16 10.21
N GLY A 77 -12.86 2.36 10.80
CA GLY A 77 -14.02 3.20 11.04
C GLY A 77 -14.75 3.57 9.75
N GLU A 78 -14.00 4.00 8.75
CA GLU A 78 -14.52 4.32 7.42
C GLU A 78 -15.04 3.07 6.70
N LEU A 79 -14.27 1.99 6.72
CA LEU A 79 -14.66 0.72 6.11
C LEU A 79 -16.00 0.19 6.66
N ARG A 80 -16.29 0.40 7.94
CA ARG A 80 -17.59 0.08 8.55
C ARG A 80 -18.75 0.87 7.98
N SER A 81 -18.53 2.13 7.64
CA SER A 81 -19.57 2.99 7.06
C SER A 81 -20.03 2.47 5.70
N GLY A 82 -19.11 1.88 4.91
CA GLY A 82 -19.39 1.33 3.58
C GLY A 82 -19.93 -0.12 3.57
N ALA A 83 -19.70 -0.91 4.64
CA ALA A 83 -19.95 -2.36 4.62
C ALA A 83 -20.37 -2.95 5.97
N GLY A 84 -21.02 -2.17 6.83
CA GLY A 84 -21.39 -2.59 8.19
C GLY A 84 -22.20 -3.87 8.24
N ALA A 85 -23.11 -4.10 7.31
CA ALA A 85 -23.93 -5.31 7.26
C ALA A 85 -23.11 -6.59 7.05
N LEU A 86 -22.06 -6.55 6.20
CA LEU A 86 -21.15 -7.68 5.97
C LEU A 86 -20.27 -7.96 7.19
N LEU A 87 -19.77 -6.90 7.83
CA LEU A 87 -18.96 -7.00 9.05
C LEU A 87 -19.74 -7.52 10.26
N ALA A 88 -21.06 -7.31 10.27
CA ALA A 88 -21.95 -7.76 11.35
C ALA A 88 -22.43 -9.21 11.20
N ARG A 89 -22.06 -9.93 10.15
CA ARG A 89 -22.39 -11.35 9.95
C ARG A 89 -21.77 -12.21 11.06
N ASP A 90 -21.35 -13.41 10.79
CA ASP A 90 -20.74 -14.29 11.79
C ASP A 90 -19.32 -13.83 12.15
N PRO A 91 -19.05 -13.40 13.39
CA PRO A 91 -17.71 -13.03 13.83
C PRO A 91 -16.66 -14.13 13.69
N ALA A 92 -17.05 -15.42 13.76
CA ALA A 92 -16.13 -16.55 13.59
C ALA A 92 -15.69 -16.72 12.13
N ARG A 93 -16.43 -16.14 11.20
CA ARG A 93 -16.16 -16.16 9.76
C ARG A 93 -15.55 -14.84 9.25
N LEU A 94 -15.31 -13.87 10.17
CA LEU A 94 -14.60 -12.61 9.89
C LEU A 94 -13.12 -12.77 10.23
N ALA A 95 -12.26 -12.72 9.21
CA ALA A 95 -10.81 -12.75 9.36
C ALA A 95 -10.18 -11.36 9.21
N VAL A 96 -8.96 -11.22 9.73
CA VAL A 96 -8.13 -10.01 9.60
C VAL A 96 -6.75 -10.41 9.09
N VAL A 97 -6.31 -9.80 7.99
CA VAL A 97 -4.96 -10.00 7.42
C VAL A 97 -4.29 -8.66 7.21
N VAL A 98 -3.25 -8.37 7.96
CA VAL A 98 -2.58 -7.06 7.93
C VAL A 98 -1.12 -7.19 7.55
N GLY A 99 -0.71 -6.44 6.53
CA GLY A 99 0.67 -6.31 6.08
C GLY A 99 1.39 -5.15 6.76
N THR A 100 2.64 -5.35 7.14
CA THR A 100 3.49 -4.31 7.72
C THR A 100 4.97 -4.62 7.48
N ALA A 101 5.78 -3.61 7.28
CA ALA A 101 7.24 -3.75 7.25
C ALA A 101 7.84 -3.71 8.68
N LEU A 102 7.19 -3.01 9.61
CA LEU A 102 7.78 -2.62 10.88
C LEU A 102 7.06 -3.17 12.12
N GLY A 103 5.80 -3.60 11.98
CA GLY A 103 5.02 -4.09 13.12
C GLY A 103 4.84 -3.04 14.20
N GLY A 104 5.15 -3.40 15.44
CA GLY A 104 5.07 -2.56 16.63
C GLY A 104 6.34 -1.77 16.94
N VAL A 105 7.25 -1.55 15.98
CA VAL A 105 8.59 -0.98 16.20
C VAL A 105 8.59 0.36 16.91
N ALA A 106 7.62 1.24 16.66
CA ALA A 106 7.54 2.54 17.34
C ALA A 106 7.31 2.39 18.86
N GLU A 107 6.58 1.38 19.29
CA GLU A 107 6.41 1.06 20.71
C GLU A 107 7.68 0.40 21.28
N GLY A 108 8.39 -0.38 20.47
CA GLY A 108 9.73 -0.91 20.82
C GLY A 108 10.73 0.22 21.07
N GLU A 109 10.75 1.25 20.23
CA GLU A 109 11.55 2.47 20.45
C GLU A 109 11.21 3.14 21.79
N ARG A 110 9.92 3.31 22.09
CA ARG A 110 9.46 3.88 23.36
C ARG A 110 9.89 3.04 24.57
N ALA A 111 9.82 1.73 24.42
CA ALA A 111 10.26 0.81 25.46
C ALA A 111 11.76 0.93 25.73
N LEU A 112 12.58 1.00 24.67
CA LEU A 112 14.03 1.21 24.78
C LEU A 112 14.38 2.59 25.37
N ALA A 113 13.54 3.59 25.15
CA ALA A 113 13.68 4.92 25.74
C ALA A 113 13.17 5.01 27.19
N GLY A 114 12.80 3.88 27.83
CA GLY A 114 12.43 3.81 29.23
C GLY A 114 10.91 3.70 29.51
N ALA A 115 10.06 3.65 28.49
CA ALA A 115 8.62 3.42 28.67
C ALA A 115 8.32 1.93 28.88
N THR A 116 8.56 1.41 30.07
CA THR A 116 8.51 -0.04 30.38
C THR A 116 7.14 -0.59 30.78
N GLY A 117 6.08 0.18 30.65
CA GLY A 117 4.72 -0.28 30.96
C GLY A 117 4.28 -1.48 30.11
N LEU A 118 3.53 -2.42 30.69
CA LEU A 118 3.04 -3.63 30.00
C LEU A 118 2.31 -3.32 28.69
N ARG A 119 1.60 -2.20 28.61
CA ARG A 119 0.90 -1.77 27.39
C ARG A 119 1.87 -1.41 26.26
N THR A 120 2.97 -0.72 26.58
CA THR A 120 4.02 -0.38 25.60
C THR A 120 4.71 -1.65 25.11
N LEU A 121 5.11 -2.54 26.03
CA LEU A 121 5.74 -3.81 25.68
C LEU A 121 4.82 -4.70 24.83
N ALA A 122 3.55 -4.80 25.21
CA ALA A 122 2.56 -5.52 24.39
C ALA A 122 2.36 -4.87 23.02
N GLY A 123 2.41 -3.55 22.93
CA GLY A 123 2.32 -2.80 21.68
C GLY A 123 3.52 -3.02 20.75
N ALA A 124 4.69 -3.34 21.29
CA ALA A 124 5.89 -3.63 20.53
C ALA A 124 5.87 -4.99 19.81
N LEU A 125 4.97 -5.90 20.20
CA LEU A 125 4.80 -7.17 19.51
C LEU A 125 4.37 -6.94 18.07
N TYR A 126 4.96 -7.69 17.15
CA TYR A 126 4.80 -7.49 15.72
C TYR A 126 3.35 -7.61 15.24
N ASP A 127 2.59 -8.52 15.84
CA ASP A 127 1.19 -8.81 15.53
C ASP A 127 0.16 -8.01 16.39
N SER A 128 0.65 -7.21 17.33
CA SER A 128 -0.22 -6.45 18.23
C SER A 128 -1.22 -5.54 17.51
N PRO A 129 -0.82 -4.77 16.46
CA PRO A 129 -1.77 -3.93 15.73
C PRO A 129 -2.90 -4.72 15.05
N ALA A 130 -2.57 -5.88 14.44
CA ALA A 130 -3.58 -6.75 13.82
C ALA A 130 -4.56 -7.31 14.85
N ARG A 131 -4.08 -7.77 16.01
CA ARG A 131 -4.94 -8.23 17.11
C ARG A 131 -5.82 -7.13 17.67
N ASN A 132 -5.31 -5.91 17.76
CA ASN A 132 -6.09 -4.77 18.23
C ASN A 132 -7.18 -4.38 17.20
N LEU A 133 -6.88 -4.46 15.90
CA LEU A 133 -7.86 -4.28 14.84
C LEU A 133 -8.95 -5.34 14.94
N ALA A 134 -8.58 -6.63 15.06
CA ALA A 134 -9.53 -7.74 15.17
C ALA A 134 -10.48 -7.56 16.38
N ARG A 135 -9.93 -7.20 17.55
CA ARG A 135 -10.77 -6.87 18.72
C ARG A 135 -11.71 -5.70 18.47
N GLY A 136 -11.19 -4.63 17.82
CA GLY A 136 -11.99 -3.46 17.45
C GLY A 136 -13.11 -3.79 16.49
N LEU A 137 -12.92 -4.75 15.59
CA LEU A 137 -13.94 -5.25 14.65
C LEU A 137 -14.88 -6.29 15.25
N GLY A 138 -14.52 -6.91 16.38
CA GLY A 138 -15.22 -8.06 16.94
C GLY A 138 -14.95 -9.36 16.19
N ALA A 139 -13.89 -9.41 15.37
CA ALA A 139 -13.50 -10.60 14.60
C ALA A 139 -13.03 -11.74 15.51
N ARG A 140 -13.45 -12.95 15.21
CA ARG A 140 -13.09 -14.20 15.91
C ARG A 140 -12.52 -15.26 14.97
N GLY A 141 -12.51 -15.00 13.67
CA GLY A 141 -11.82 -15.80 12.66
C GLY A 141 -10.30 -15.62 12.70
N PRO A 142 -9.57 -16.12 11.69
CA PRO A 142 -8.11 -16.00 11.59
C PRO A 142 -7.64 -14.54 11.67
N VAL A 143 -6.56 -14.31 12.44
CA VAL A 143 -5.87 -13.02 12.52
C VAL A 143 -4.42 -13.22 12.15
N LEU A 144 -4.02 -12.65 11.03
CA LEU A 144 -2.69 -12.83 10.46
C LEU A 144 -1.98 -11.47 10.32
N THR A 145 -0.69 -11.48 10.61
CA THR A 145 0.23 -10.40 10.26
C THR A 145 1.26 -10.95 9.29
N VAL A 146 1.39 -10.30 8.13
CA VAL A 146 2.34 -10.70 7.09
C VAL A 146 3.38 -9.60 6.89
N SER A 147 4.62 -10.01 6.56
CA SER A 147 5.69 -9.07 6.25
C SER A 147 6.47 -9.53 5.03
N THR A 148 6.38 -8.74 4.00
CA THR A 148 7.20 -8.80 2.78
C THR A 148 7.74 -7.39 2.48
N ALA A 149 8.25 -6.72 3.53
CA ALA A 149 8.72 -5.34 3.47
C ALA A 149 7.66 -4.41 2.83
N CYS A 150 8.05 -3.63 1.82
CA CYS A 150 7.14 -2.68 1.16
C CYS A 150 6.02 -3.34 0.34
N ALA A 151 6.12 -4.63 0.06
CA ALA A 151 5.10 -5.41 -0.64
C ALA A 151 4.04 -6.02 0.31
N SER A 152 4.16 -5.78 1.64
CA SER A 152 3.31 -6.42 2.67
C SER A 152 1.82 -6.19 2.46
N GLY A 153 1.41 -4.99 2.05
CA GLY A 153 0.01 -4.68 1.77
C GLY A 153 -0.56 -5.51 0.63
N ALA A 154 0.19 -5.68 -0.46
CA ALA A 154 -0.23 -6.53 -1.59
C ALA A 154 -0.31 -8.00 -1.18
N THR A 155 0.69 -8.49 -0.44
CA THR A 155 0.70 -9.85 0.10
C THR A 155 -0.50 -10.09 1.04
N ALA A 156 -0.84 -9.11 1.88
CA ALA A 156 -2.00 -9.21 2.77
C ALA A 156 -3.32 -9.30 1.99
N LEU A 157 -3.48 -8.52 0.91
CA LEU A 157 -4.65 -8.61 0.03
C LEU A 157 -4.73 -10.01 -0.62
N GLY A 158 -3.61 -10.52 -1.12
CA GLY A 158 -3.55 -11.85 -1.71
C GLY A 158 -3.92 -12.95 -0.71
N VAL A 159 -3.28 -12.98 0.45
CA VAL A 159 -3.59 -13.95 1.51
C VAL A 159 -5.05 -13.83 1.95
N GLY A 160 -5.58 -12.59 2.08
CA GLY A 160 -6.99 -12.37 2.39
C GLY A 160 -7.92 -12.97 1.32
N ALA A 161 -7.58 -12.82 0.05
CA ALA A 161 -8.34 -13.41 -1.05
C ALA A 161 -8.32 -14.95 -1.02
N GLU A 162 -7.18 -15.56 -0.69
CA GLU A 162 -7.11 -17.01 -0.52
C GLU A 162 -8.02 -17.50 0.61
N LEU A 163 -8.03 -16.82 1.76
CA LEU A 163 -8.92 -17.19 2.88
C LEU A 163 -10.42 -17.16 2.46
N VAL A 164 -10.80 -16.21 1.60
CA VAL A 164 -12.16 -16.13 1.04
C VAL A 164 -12.42 -17.27 0.04
N ARG A 165 -11.50 -17.50 -0.90
CA ARG A 165 -11.62 -18.54 -1.94
C ARG A 165 -11.71 -19.95 -1.36
N ASP A 166 -10.84 -20.23 -0.39
CA ASP A 166 -10.78 -21.54 0.28
C ASP A 166 -11.91 -21.76 1.31
N GLY A 167 -12.76 -20.74 1.48
CA GLY A 167 -13.88 -20.82 2.41
C GLY A 167 -13.46 -20.87 3.88
N VAL A 168 -12.24 -20.45 4.22
CA VAL A 168 -11.77 -20.32 5.60
C VAL A 168 -12.47 -19.15 6.31
N ALA A 169 -12.73 -18.08 5.57
CA ALA A 169 -13.51 -16.93 6.01
C ALA A 169 -14.55 -16.55 4.96
N ASP A 170 -15.68 -15.97 5.38
CA ASP A 170 -16.68 -15.41 4.48
C ASP A 170 -16.35 -13.97 4.13
N VAL A 171 -15.75 -13.27 5.09
CA VAL A 171 -15.37 -11.86 4.99
C VAL A 171 -13.97 -11.69 5.57
N VAL A 172 -13.12 -10.93 4.88
CA VAL A 172 -11.77 -10.62 5.34
C VAL A 172 -11.53 -9.12 5.30
N VAL A 173 -11.12 -8.54 6.42
CA VAL A 173 -10.52 -7.21 6.43
C VAL A 173 -9.04 -7.38 6.15
N ALA A 174 -8.61 -6.96 4.97
CA ALA A 174 -7.23 -7.07 4.52
C ALA A 174 -6.64 -5.70 4.23
N GLY A 175 -5.31 -5.54 4.37
CA GLY A 175 -4.63 -4.31 4.00
C GLY A 175 -3.28 -4.16 4.66
N GLY A 176 -2.79 -2.92 4.77
CA GLY A 176 -1.48 -2.66 5.31
C GLY A 176 -1.38 -1.35 6.08
N TYR A 177 -0.36 -1.28 6.91
CA TYR A 177 -0.01 -0.08 7.68
C TYR A 177 1.48 -0.01 7.92
N ASP A 178 1.99 1.18 8.17
CA ASP A 178 3.24 1.41 8.92
C ASP A 178 3.21 2.82 9.52
N VAL A 179 4.10 3.05 10.48
CA VAL A 179 4.25 4.33 11.17
C VAL A 179 5.66 4.86 10.99
N LEU A 180 5.79 6.17 10.83
CA LEU A 180 7.08 6.80 10.92
C LEU A 180 7.61 6.68 12.35
N CYS A 181 8.89 6.34 12.51
CA CYS A 181 9.60 6.40 13.77
C CYS A 181 11.09 6.64 13.50
N ARG A 182 11.82 6.98 14.54
CA ARG A 182 13.24 7.31 14.42
C ARG A 182 14.06 6.12 13.89
N PHE A 183 13.73 4.91 14.35
CA PHE A 183 14.39 3.67 13.93
C PHE A 183 14.34 3.50 12.40
N VAL A 184 13.14 3.61 11.81
CA VAL A 184 13.00 3.42 10.37
C VAL A 184 13.67 4.54 9.57
N MET A 185 13.53 5.79 10.01
CA MET A 185 14.22 6.92 9.37
C MET A 185 15.73 6.72 9.39
N ARG A 186 16.30 6.31 10.53
CA ARG A 186 17.72 6.04 10.65
C ARG A 186 18.18 4.87 9.79
N GLY A 187 17.38 3.80 9.71
CA GLY A 187 17.67 2.65 8.86
C GLY A 187 17.78 3.04 7.38
N PHE A 188 16.83 3.79 6.85
CA PHE A 188 16.86 4.26 5.46
C PHE A 188 17.94 5.31 5.21
N ASP A 189 18.27 6.14 6.19
CA ASP A 189 19.36 7.11 6.11
C ASP A 189 20.73 6.40 6.01
N VAL A 190 20.98 5.40 6.84
CA VAL A 190 22.20 4.57 6.80
C VAL A 190 22.34 3.83 5.47
N LEU A 191 21.22 3.35 4.90
CA LEU A 191 21.19 2.70 3.59
C LEU A 191 21.32 3.70 2.43
N ARG A 192 21.38 5.01 2.71
CA ARG A 192 21.44 6.09 1.70
C ARG A 192 20.29 6.02 0.70
N ALA A 193 19.12 5.58 1.16
CA ALA A 193 17.93 5.46 0.33
C ALA A 193 17.06 6.73 0.34
N LEU A 194 17.31 7.66 1.30
CA LEU A 194 16.54 8.89 1.43
C LEU A 194 17.09 10.02 0.57
N THR A 195 16.18 10.79 -0.04
CA THR A 195 16.51 12.04 -0.74
C THR A 195 16.45 13.24 0.20
N ARG A 196 17.26 14.26 -0.08
CA ARG A 196 17.22 15.56 0.60
C ARG A 196 16.45 16.63 -0.18
N ASP A 197 16.20 16.38 -1.47
CA ASP A 197 15.69 17.37 -2.43
C ASP A 197 14.19 17.16 -2.78
N GLY A 198 13.55 16.15 -2.22
CA GLY A 198 12.18 15.77 -2.54
C GLY A 198 12.08 14.50 -3.38
N ILE A 199 10.96 13.82 -3.21
CA ILE A 199 10.67 12.56 -3.89
C ILE A 199 10.15 12.84 -5.30
N ARG A 200 10.81 12.23 -6.32
CA ARG A 200 10.55 12.47 -7.75
C ARG A 200 10.51 11.15 -8.53
N PRO A 201 9.42 10.40 -8.47
CA PRO A 201 9.33 9.12 -9.19
C PRO A 201 9.53 9.33 -10.69
N PHE A 202 10.39 8.51 -11.30
CA PHE A 202 10.71 8.49 -12.74
C PHE A 202 11.34 9.77 -13.32
N ASP A 203 11.60 10.78 -12.49
CA ASP A 203 12.30 11.99 -12.89
C ASP A 203 13.82 11.73 -13.01
N ARG A 204 14.48 12.36 -13.96
CA ARG A 204 15.95 12.20 -14.17
C ARG A 204 16.77 12.71 -12.98
N ARG A 205 16.22 13.61 -12.16
CA ARG A 205 16.86 14.17 -10.96
C ARG A 205 16.53 13.39 -9.69
N ARG A 206 15.86 12.23 -9.80
CA ARG A 206 15.56 11.41 -8.63
C ARG A 206 16.83 10.99 -7.92
N SER A 207 16.83 11.09 -6.60
CA SER A 207 18.01 10.80 -5.76
C SER A 207 17.72 9.87 -4.59
N GLY A 208 16.46 9.45 -4.42
CA GLY A 208 16.01 8.61 -3.33
C GLY A 208 14.54 8.85 -2.99
N THR A 209 14.06 8.12 -2.01
CA THR A 209 12.69 8.22 -1.50
C THR A 209 12.59 9.13 -0.28
N LEU A 210 11.38 9.44 0.15
CA LEU A 210 11.03 9.92 1.50
C LEU A 210 10.01 8.96 2.09
N LEU A 211 10.07 8.77 3.40
CA LEU A 211 9.14 7.87 4.07
C LEU A 211 7.85 8.57 4.46
N GLY A 212 6.78 7.82 4.52
CA GLY A 212 5.48 8.23 5.06
C GLY A 212 4.90 7.19 6.00
N GLU A 213 3.84 7.56 6.68
CA GLU A 213 3.03 6.65 7.50
C GLU A 213 1.60 6.61 6.98
N GLY A 214 0.88 5.57 7.33
CA GLY A 214 -0.53 5.43 6.96
C GLY A 214 -1.08 4.05 7.20
N ALA A 215 -2.36 3.91 6.90
CA ALA A 215 -3.05 2.64 6.83
C ALA A 215 -4.05 2.65 5.68
N GLY A 216 -4.16 1.53 4.99
CA GLY A 216 -5.22 1.23 4.04
C GLY A 216 -5.81 -0.13 4.34
N LEU A 217 -7.13 -0.22 4.35
CA LEU A 217 -7.86 -1.47 4.55
C LEU A 217 -8.92 -1.64 3.48
N VAL A 218 -9.14 -2.86 3.06
CA VAL A 218 -10.27 -3.25 2.19
C VAL A 218 -11.08 -4.37 2.82
N LEU A 219 -12.34 -4.47 2.47
CA LEU A 219 -13.21 -5.59 2.81
C LEU A 219 -13.33 -6.51 1.62
N LEU A 220 -12.86 -7.74 1.78
CA LEU A 220 -12.91 -8.81 0.79
C LEU A 220 -14.04 -9.77 1.12
N ALA A 221 -14.79 -10.18 0.09
CA ALA A 221 -15.86 -11.18 0.19
C ALA A 221 -15.99 -11.95 -1.12
N ARG A 222 -16.69 -13.08 -1.09
CA ARG A 222 -17.05 -13.78 -2.34
C ARG A 222 -18.02 -12.93 -3.17
N GLU A 223 -17.93 -12.98 -4.48
CA GLU A 223 -18.81 -12.24 -5.39
C GLU A 223 -20.30 -12.40 -5.05
N ARG A 224 -20.75 -13.65 -4.80
CA ARG A 224 -22.15 -13.95 -4.44
C ARG A 224 -22.59 -13.31 -3.12
N ASP A 225 -21.66 -13.10 -2.18
CA ASP A 225 -21.94 -12.52 -0.87
C ASP A 225 -21.95 -10.98 -0.90
N ALA A 226 -21.44 -10.40 -1.98
CA ALA A 226 -21.39 -8.97 -2.26
C ALA A 226 -22.39 -8.52 -3.35
N ALA A 227 -23.24 -9.41 -3.86
CA ALA A 227 -24.08 -9.17 -5.02
C ALA A 227 -25.09 -8.02 -4.83
N ASP A 228 -25.64 -7.85 -3.62
CA ASP A 228 -26.72 -6.90 -3.33
C ASP A 228 -26.23 -5.52 -2.84
N GLY A 229 -24.90 -5.27 -2.85
CA GLY A 229 -24.32 -4.04 -2.34
C GLY A 229 -23.38 -3.31 -3.30
N PRO A 230 -23.05 -2.04 -2.99
CA PRO A 230 -22.00 -1.34 -3.72
C PRO A 230 -20.67 -2.06 -3.54
N ARG A 231 -19.87 -2.09 -4.59
CA ARG A 231 -18.50 -2.59 -4.55
C ARG A 231 -17.56 -1.59 -5.21
N LEU A 232 -16.30 -1.61 -4.79
CA LEU A 232 -15.26 -0.79 -5.41
C LEU A 232 -14.66 -1.48 -6.63
N GLY A 233 -14.66 -2.81 -6.64
CA GLY A 233 -14.12 -3.62 -7.72
C GLY A 233 -13.80 -5.04 -7.26
N ARG A 234 -12.80 -5.65 -7.90
CA ARG A 234 -12.39 -7.05 -7.71
C ARG A 234 -10.89 -7.20 -7.64
N LEU A 235 -10.42 -8.13 -6.85
CA LEU A 235 -9.08 -8.71 -6.96
C LEU A 235 -9.17 -9.97 -7.84
N LEU A 236 -8.59 -9.87 -9.02
CA LEU A 236 -8.60 -10.96 -10.01
C LEU A 236 -7.46 -11.95 -9.77
N GLY A 237 -6.28 -11.44 -9.44
CA GLY A 237 -5.11 -12.25 -9.19
C GLY A 237 -4.04 -11.52 -8.41
N HIS A 238 -3.19 -12.29 -7.74
CA HIS A 238 -2.03 -11.78 -7.04
C HIS A 238 -0.88 -12.77 -7.14
N ALA A 239 0.35 -12.29 -7.01
CA ALA A 239 1.50 -13.15 -6.82
C ALA A 239 2.62 -12.41 -6.09
N SER A 240 3.43 -13.18 -5.37
CA SER A 240 4.67 -12.71 -4.75
C SER A 240 5.86 -13.38 -5.40
N GLY A 241 6.99 -12.65 -5.48
CA GLY A 241 8.25 -13.13 -6.01
C GLY A 241 9.42 -12.66 -5.16
N SER A 242 10.57 -13.30 -5.32
CA SER A 242 11.78 -12.89 -4.63
C SER A 242 12.94 -12.73 -5.62
N ASP A 243 13.71 -11.65 -5.46
CA ASP A 243 14.93 -11.41 -6.25
C ASP A 243 16.05 -12.37 -5.84
N GLY A 244 16.17 -12.71 -4.55
CA GLY A 244 17.22 -13.57 -4.02
C GLY A 244 18.65 -13.07 -4.27
N SER A 245 18.84 -11.74 -4.48
CA SER A 245 20.10 -11.17 -4.97
C SER A 245 20.80 -10.26 -3.96
N HIS A 246 20.09 -9.34 -3.32
CA HIS A 246 20.70 -8.35 -2.44
C HIS A 246 19.71 -7.88 -1.37
N ILE A 247 20.21 -7.47 -0.18
CA ILE A 247 19.38 -7.08 0.96
C ILE A 247 18.61 -5.75 0.74
N ALA A 248 19.11 -4.83 -0.07
CA ALA A 248 18.49 -3.52 -0.26
C ALA A 248 18.34 -3.10 -1.73
N ALA A 249 19.22 -3.53 -2.62
CA ALA A 249 19.15 -3.22 -4.04
C ALA A 249 18.25 -4.22 -4.79
N PRO A 250 17.43 -3.78 -5.75
CA PRO A 250 16.67 -4.69 -6.59
C PRO A 250 17.62 -5.53 -7.48
N ASP A 251 17.17 -6.70 -7.91
CA ASP A 251 17.86 -7.43 -8.97
C ASP A 251 17.96 -6.52 -10.22
N PRO A 252 19.16 -6.26 -10.77
CA PRO A 252 19.31 -5.40 -11.95
C PRO A 252 18.47 -5.83 -13.14
N ASN A 253 18.16 -7.12 -13.25
CA ASN A 253 17.27 -7.68 -14.27
C ASN A 253 15.81 -7.68 -13.86
N GLY A 254 15.47 -7.43 -12.58
CA GLY A 254 14.10 -7.40 -12.06
C GLY A 254 13.37 -8.75 -12.15
N ARG A 255 14.09 -9.87 -12.03
CA ARG A 255 13.50 -11.23 -12.22
C ARG A 255 12.39 -11.53 -11.25
N GLY A 256 12.54 -11.15 -9.96
CA GLY A 256 11.52 -11.36 -8.94
C GLY A 256 10.25 -10.54 -9.21
N LEU A 257 10.41 -9.27 -9.62
CA LEU A 257 9.29 -8.42 -10.00
C LEU A 257 8.60 -8.94 -11.26
N GLU A 258 9.37 -9.30 -12.30
CA GLU A 258 8.83 -9.88 -13.54
C GLU A 258 8.04 -11.17 -13.26
N TYR A 259 8.58 -12.05 -12.41
CA TYR A 259 7.87 -13.26 -11.99
C TYR A 259 6.53 -12.92 -11.31
N SER A 260 6.52 -11.98 -10.35
CA SER A 260 5.29 -11.61 -9.65
C SER A 260 4.23 -11.04 -10.60
N VAL A 261 4.62 -10.20 -11.56
CA VAL A 261 3.69 -9.65 -12.56
C VAL A 261 3.11 -10.76 -13.45
N ARG A 262 3.96 -11.61 -14.02
CA ARG A 262 3.51 -12.70 -14.92
C ARG A 262 2.62 -13.71 -14.18
N ALA A 263 2.97 -14.06 -12.96
CA ALA A 263 2.21 -15.00 -12.15
C ALA A 263 0.85 -14.41 -11.73
N ALA A 264 0.78 -13.13 -11.35
CA ALA A 264 -0.48 -12.46 -11.04
C ALA A 264 -1.41 -12.37 -12.25
N LEU A 265 -0.89 -12.05 -13.44
CA LEU A 265 -1.64 -12.05 -14.70
C LEU A 265 -2.14 -13.46 -15.05
N ALA A 266 -1.31 -14.48 -14.87
CA ALA A 266 -1.70 -15.88 -15.13
C ALA A 266 -2.80 -16.35 -14.16
N GLU A 267 -2.70 -16.02 -12.86
CA GLU A 267 -3.75 -16.32 -11.87
C GLU A 267 -5.07 -15.63 -12.24
N ALA A 268 -5.01 -14.37 -12.62
CA ALA A 268 -6.17 -13.59 -13.06
C ALA A 268 -6.77 -14.11 -14.38
N GLY A 269 -6.02 -14.85 -15.19
CA GLY A 269 -6.41 -15.21 -16.56
C GLY A 269 -6.46 -13.98 -17.48
N VAL A 270 -5.66 -12.97 -17.22
CA VAL A 270 -5.62 -11.69 -17.93
C VAL A 270 -4.40 -11.64 -18.84
N ALA A 271 -4.61 -11.37 -20.11
CA ALA A 271 -3.50 -11.13 -21.05
C ALA A 271 -2.80 -9.79 -20.74
N PRO A 272 -1.48 -9.69 -20.89
CA PRO A 272 -0.75 -8.43 -20.70
C PRO A 272 -1.32 -7.26 -21.52
N THR A 273 -1.87 -7.54 -22.68
CA THR A 273 -2.49 -6.54 -23.57
C THR A 273 -3.83 -5.98 -23.07
N ALA A 274 -4.45 -6.64 -22.08
CA ALA A 274 -5.72 -6.20 -21.49
C ALA A 274 -5.54 -5.20 -20.34
N ILE A 275 -4.30 -4.93 -19.93
CA ILE A 275 -4.01 -3.93 -18.89
C ILE A 275 -4.27 -2.52 -19.44
N ASP A 276 -5.04 -1.74 -18.69
CA ASP A 276 -5.40 -0.36 -19.05
C ASP A 276 -4.59 0.69 -18.27
N PHE A 277 -4.07 0.33 -17.11
CA PHE A 277 -3.36 1.24 -16.21
C PHE A 277 -2.43 0.47 -15.28
N VAL A 278 -1.27 1.05 -14.97
CA VAL A 278 -0.31 0.52 -14.00
C VAL A 278 -0.10 1.52 -12.86
N SER A 279 -0.37 1.09 -11.64
CA SER A 279 0.14 1.76 -10.44
C SER A 279 1.49 1.15 -10.10
N ALA A 280 2.54 1.89 -10.38
CA ALA A 280 3.92 1.43 -10.21
C ALA A 280 4.40 1.62 -8.77
N HIS A 281 5.37 0.80 -8.37
CA HIS A 281 6.06 0.99 -7.09
C HIS A 281 6.73 2.36 -7.01
N GLY A 282 7.46 2.78 -8.04
CA GLY A 282 7.91 4.16 -8.29
C GLY A 282 8.42 4.89 -7.04
N THR A 283 9.51 4.42 -6.44
CA THR A 283 10.06 4.96 -5.18
C THR A 283 10.91 6.21 -5.33
N ALA A 284 11.18 6.64 -6.56
CA ALA A 284 12.14 7.70 -6.88
C ALA A 284 13.60 7.32 -6.56
N THR A 285 13.90 6.05 -6.36
CA THR A 285 15.28 5.61 -6.23
C THR A 285 15.89 5.37 -7.62
N PRO A 286 17.18 5.68 -7.82
CA PRO A 286 17.82 5.56 -9.14
C PRO A 286 17.71 4.17 -9.76
N LEU A 287 17.78 3.11 -8.95
CA LEU A 287 17.76 1.73 -9.44
C LEU A 287 16.34 1.20 -9.66
N ASN A 288 15.44 1.37 -8.67
CA ASN A 288 14.10 0.79 -8.73
C ASN A 288 13.32 1.24 -9.96
N ASP A 289 13.22 2.55 -10.17
CA ASP A 289 12.36 3.12 -11.21
C ASP A 289 12.78 2.65 -12.61
N ARG A 290 14.09 2.54 -12.86
CA ARG A 290 14.63 1.99 -14.10
C ARG A 290 14.36 0.49 -14.25
N VAL A 291 14.59 -0.29 -13.20
CA VAL A 291 14.35 -1.75 -13.23
C VAL A 291 12.87 -2.03 -13.47
N GLU A 292 12.00 -1.34 -12.76
CA GLU A 292 10.55 -1.48 -12.90
C GLU A 292 10.07 -1.10 -14.31
N THR A 293 10.57 0.01 -14.88
CA THR A 293 10.30 0.40 -16.27
C THR A 293 10.65 -0.73 -17.25
N ASN A 294 11.85 -1.32 -17.09
CA ASN A 294 12.29 -2.40 -17.94
C ASN A 294 11.45 -3.68 -17.79
N VAL A 295 11.02 -4.00 -16.56
CA VAL A 295 10.13 -5.14 -16.32
C VAL A 295 8.77 -4.91 -16.98
N LEU A 296 8.16 -3.74 -16.81
CA LEU A 296 6.89 -3.41 -17.46
C LEU A 296 6.97 -3.52 -18.98
N LYS A 297 8.05 -3.02 -19.60
CA LYS A 297 8.27 -3.17 -21.04
C LYS A 297 8.40 -4.63 -21.49
N ARG A 298 9.11 -5.47 -20.74
CA ARG A 298 9.26 -6.89 -21.07
C ARG A 298 7.97 -7.68 -20.91
N VAL A 299 7.15 -7.35 -19.91
CA VAL A 299 5.90 -8.09 -19.64
C VAL A 299 4.76 -7.63 -20.53
N LEU A 300 4.59 -6.31 -20.68
CA LEU A 300 3.46 -5.73 -21.40
C LEU A 300 3.75 -5.51 -22.89
N GLY A 301 5.04 -5.60 -23.32
CA GLY A 301 5.45 -5.38 -24.70
C GLY A 301 5.09 -3.97 -25.17
N ARG A 302 4.56 -3.86 -26.38
CA ARG A 302 4.13 -2.55 -26.94
C ARG A 302 3.10 -1.85 -26.07
N ARG A 303 2.23 -2.61 -25.38
CA ARG A 303 1.19 -2.07 -24.52
C ARG A 303 1.76 -1.17 -23.41
N ALA A 304 2.97 -1.42 -22.91
CA ALA A 304 3.64 -0.58 -21.92
C ALA A 304 3.73 0.90 -22.31
N HIS A 305 3.92 1.18 -23.62
CA HIS A 305 4.02 2.55 -24.13
C HIS A 305 2.67 3.20 -24.49
N GLU A 306 1.59 2.44 -24.44
CA GLU A 306 0.24 2.87 -24.83
C GLU A 306 -0.66 3.19 -23.65
N ILE A 307 -0.29 2.74 -22.45
CA ILE A 307 -1.08 2.89 -21.23
C ILE A 307 -0.43 3.84 -20.23
N PRO A 308 -1.26 4.53 -19.43
CA PRO A 308 -0.75 5.35 -18.34
C PRO A 308 -0.12 4.49 -17.23
N VAL A 309 0.92 5.02 -16.63
CA VAL A 309 1.58 4.51 -15.42
C VAL A 309 1.62 5.66 -14.41
N ASN A 310 1.47 5.40 -13.11
CA ASN A 310 1.72 6.44 -12.12
C ASN A 310 2.38 5.91 -10.84
N SER A 311 2.85 6.82 -10.00
CA SER A 311 3.20 6.58 -8.60
C SER A 311 2.64 7.68 -7.72
N ILE A 312 1.99 7.29 -6.62
CA ILE A 312 1.43 8.24 -5.65
C ILE A 312 2.39 8.56 -4.50
N LYS A 313 3.61 8.05 -4.52
CA LYS A 313 4.58 8.30 -3.44
C LYS A 313 5.07 9.75 -3.37
N GLY A 314 5.00 10.49 -4.48
CA GLY A 314 5.31 11.93 -4.50
C GLY A 314 4.42 12.77 -3.58
N TYR A 315 3.20 12.33 -3.30
CA TYR A 315 2.25 13.06 -2.46
C TYR A 315 2.52 12.94 -0.96
N MET A 316 2.85 11.75 -0.49
CA MET A 316 2.83 11.41 0.94
C MET A 316 4.06 10.61 1.41
N GLY A 317 5.05 10.44 0.54
CA GLY A 317 6.18 9.57 0.81
C GLY A 317 5.83 8.09 0.64
N HIS A 318 6.83 7.26 0.83
CA HIS A 318 6.69 5.81 0.80
C HIS A 318 6.14 5.30 2.14
N THR A 319 4.89 4.88 2.17
CA THR A 319 4.19 4.42 3.38
C THR A 319 4.46 2.94 3.71
N MET A 320 5.53 2.37 3.15
CA MET A 320 6.05 1.03 3.43
C MET A 320 4.97 -0.06 3.31
N GLY A 321 4.60 -0.75 4.39
CA GLY A 321 3.59 -1.81 4.37
C GLY A 321 2.18 -1.36 4.00
N ALA A 322 1.85 -0.08 4.16
CA ALA A 322 0.57 0.47 3.71
C ALA A 322 0.54 0.74 2.20
N ALA A 323 1.70 0.96 1.56
CA ALA A 323 1.80 1.53 0.22
C ALA A 323 0.96 0.76 -0.81
N ALA A 324 1.16 -0.54 -0.92
CA ALA A 324 0.48 -1.37 -1.91
C ALA A 324 -1.06 -1.37 -1.75
N THR A 325 -1.56 -1.32 -0.52
CA THR A 325 -3.02 -1.24 -0.28
C THR A 325 -3.58 0.12 -0.68
N LEU A 326 -2.88 1.21 -0.36
CA LEU A 326 -3.27 2.57 -0.76
C LEU A 326 -3.23 2.72 -2.29
N GLU A 327 -2.24 2.12 -2.94
CA GLU A 327 -2.11 2.08 -4.40
C GLU A 327 -3.25 1.26 -5.05
N ALA A 328 -3.61 0.11 -4.47
CA ALA A 328 -4.76 -0.67 -4.92
C ALA A 328 -6.09 0.11 -4.77
N ILE A 329 -6.29 0.78 -3.64
CA ILE A 329 -7.46 1.64 -3.41
C ILE A 329 -7.49 2.79 -4.43
N MET A 330 -6.36 3.45 -4.69
CA MET A 330 -6.26 4.49 -5.71
C MET A 330 -6.63 3.96 -7.10
N CYS A 331 -6.18 2.76 -7.48
CA CYS A 331 -6.57 2.14 -8.75
C CYS A 331 -8.10 2.00 -8.88
N LEU A 332 -8.75 1.49 -7.83
CA LEU A 332 -10.21 1.31 -7.81
C LEU A 332 -10.97 2.65 -7.86
N LEU A 333 -10.46 3.66 -7.17
CA LEU A 333 -11.00 5.02 -7.25
C LEU A 333 -10.79 5.63 -8.65
N ALA A 334 -9.64 5.39 -9.29
CA ALA A 334 -9.40 5.85 -10.66
C ALA A 334 -10.39 5.23 -11.65
N ALA A 335 -10.67 3.94 -11.53
CA ALA A 335 -11.71 3.28 -12.33
C ALA A 335 -13.10 3.87 -12.09
N ARG A 336 -13.46 4.07 -10.82
CA ARG A 336 -14.76 4.61 -10.41
C ARG A 336 -15.01 6.04 -10.90
N HIS A 337 -13.99 6.91 -10.75
CA HIS A 337 -14.11 8.34 -11.09
C HIS A 337 -13.73 8.65 -12.53
N GLY A 338 -13.13 7.71 -13.27
CA GLY A 338 -12.74 7.94 -14.67
C GLY A 338 -11.58 8.92 -14.83
N VAL A 339 -10.66 8.96 -13.86
CA VAL A 339 -9.50 9.85 -13.86
C VAL A 339 -8.32 9.14 -13.22
N ILE A 340 -7.13 9.26 -13.78
CA ILE A 340 -5.87 8.78 -13.21
C ILE A 340 -5.12 9.96 -12.60
N PRO A 341 -4.75 9.90 -11.30
CA PRO A 341 -3.95 10.92 -10.66
C PRO A 341 -2.54 11.03 -11.27
N PRO A 342 -1.94 12.23 -11.29
CA PRO A 342 -0.60 12.39 -11.82
C PRO A 342 0.48 11.82 -10.87
N THR A 343 1.67 11.61 -11.44
CA THR A 343 2.89 11.36 -10.66
C THR A 343 3.47 12.72 -10.22
N VAL A 344 3.22 13.09 -8.97
CA VAL A 344 3.75 14.32 -8.39
C VAL A 344 5.27 14.22 -8.24
N GLY A 345 5.98 15.30 -8.55
CA GLY A 345 7.44 15.37 -8.54
C GLY A 345 8.10 15.03 -9.88
N LEU A 346 7.35 14.51 -10.85
CA LEU A 346 7.84 14.26 -12.20
C LEU A 346 7.78 15.54 -13.05
N GLU A 347 8.91 16.18 -13.23
CA GLU A 347 9.07 17.40 -14.04
C GLU A 347 9.88 17.16 -15.30
N GLU A 348 10.96 16.39 -15.17
CA GLU A 348 11.90 16.06 -16.25
C GLU A 348 12.02 14.53 -16.36
N PRO A 349 11.26 13.89 -17.27
CA PRO A 349 11.30 12.44 -17.44
C PRO A 349 12.74 11.91 -17.69
N ASP A 350 13.09 10.82 -17.02
CA ASP A 350 14.36 10.13 -17.26
C ASP A 350 14.28 9.36 -18.59
N PRO A 351 15.24 9.52 -19.52
CA PRO A 351 15.27 8.71 -20.75
C PRO A 351 15.30 7.19 -20.54
N GLU A 352 15.77 6.71 -19.37
CA GLU A 352 15.72 5.29 -19.01
C GLU A 352 14.35 4.87 -18.47
N CYS A 353 13.48 5.85 -18.13
CA CYS A 353 12.10 5.68 -17.69
C CYS A 353 11.15 6.30 -18.72
N ASP A 354 11.06 5.70 -19.91
CA ASP A 354 10.43 6.24 -21.12
C ASP A 354 8.99 5.81 -21.36
N LEU A 355 8.25 5.45 -20.29
CA LEU A 355 6.82 5.19 -20.35
C LEU A 355 6.01 6.46 -20.05
N ASP A 356 4.69 6.36 -20.21
CA ASP A 356 3.78 7.46 -19.89
C ASP A 356 3.42 7.48 -18.40
N TYR A 357 4.20 8.20 -17.61
CA TYR A 357 4.05 8.28 -16.15
C TYR A 357 3.03 9.33 -15.67
N VAL A 358 2.11 9.77 -16.49
CA VAL A 358 1.08 10.76 -16.18
C VAL A 358 1.67 11.98 -15.43
N PRO A 359 2.48 12.81 -16.07
CA PRO A 359 3.12 13.94 -15.39
C PRO A 359 2.12 15.09 -15.11
N ARG A 360 2.32 15.80 -14.00
CA ARG A 360 1.74 17.10 -13.65
C ARG A 360 0.23 17.18 -13.44
N THR A 361 -0.60 16.67 -14.36
CA THR A 361 -2.06 16.86 -14.30
C THR A 361 -2.80 15.54 -14.32
N PRO A 362 -3.95 15.44 -13.62
CA PRO A 362 -4.81 14.27 -13.71
C PRO A 362 -5.22 13.99 -15.16
N ARG A 363 -5.30 12.72 -15.52
CA ARG A 363 -5.67 12.29 -16.88
C ARG A 363 -7.06 11.66 -16.89
N PRO A 364 -8.04 12.17 -17.66
CA PRO A 364 -9.28 11.48 -17.91
C PRO A 364 -9.01 10.11 -18.56
N ALA A 365 -9.41 9.04 -17.89
CA ALA A 365 -9.31 7.66 -18.36
C ALA A 365 -10.20 6.78 -17.49
N ARG A 366 -10.80 5.75 -18.08
CA ARG A 366 -11.61 4.75 -17.35
C ARG A 366 -10.94 3.39 -17.42
N PRO A 367 -9.90 3.17 -16.62
CA PRO A 367 -9.23 1.87 -16.62
C PRO A 367 -10.17 0.82 -16.05
N ARG A 368 -10.29 -0.30 -16.74
CA ARG A 368 -11.06 -1.44 -16.27
C ARG A 368 -10.18 -2.46 -15.58
N ILE A 369 -9.07 -2.85 -16.21
CA ILE A 369 -8.12 -3.81 -15.69
C ILE A 369 -6.82 -3.09 -15.34
N MET A 370 -6.42 -3.19 -14.09
CA MET A 370 -5.28 -2.46 -13.56
C MET A 370 -4.26 -3.41 -12.94
N LEU A 371 -2.99 -3.08 -13.11
CA LEU A 371 -1.87 -3.76 -12.50
C LEU A 371 -1.27 -2.86 -11.41
N SER A 372 -1.09 -3.38 -10.20
CA SER A 372 -0.32 -2.70 -9.16
C SER A 372 0.92 -3.52 -8.84
N THR A 373 2.09 -2.88 -8.86
CA THR A 373 3.39 -3.51 -8.60
C THR A 373 3.99 -2.99 -7.31
N SER A 374 4.65 -3.86 -6.56
CA SER A 374 5.34 -3.52 -5.31
C SER A 374 6.67 -4.23 -5.23
N ALA A 375 7.72 -3.49 -4.90
CA ALA A 375 9.06 -4.01 -4.70
C ALA A 375 9.58 -3.59 -3.31
N GLY A 376 10.08 -4.52 -2.54
CA GLY A 376 10.54 -4.28 -1.18
C GLY A 376 12.00 -4.65 -0.98
N PHE A 377 12.61 -4.06 0.02
CA PHE A 377 13.92 -4.49 0.49
C PHE A 377 13.91 -5.98 0.84
N GLY A 378 15.07 -6.64 0.72
CA GLY A 378 15.15 -8.10 0.77
C GLY A 378 14.75 -8.80 -0.53
N GLY A 379 14.42 -8.02 -1.59
CA GLY A 379 13.97 -8.54 -2.88
C GLY A 379 12.54 -9.08 -2.85
N CYS A 380 11.72 -8.65 -1.91
CA CYS A 380 10.32 -9.06 -1.79
C CYS A 380 9.47 -8.27 -2.80
N ASN A 381 8.94 -8.95 -3.82
CA ASN A 381 8.09 -8.34 -4.83
C ASN A 381 6.66 -8.93 -4.73
N ALA A 382 5.66 -8.11 -5.03
CA ALA A 382 4.29 -8.55 -5.18
C ALA A 382 3.56 -7.74 -6.25
N SER A 383 2.59 -8.38 -6.90
CA SER A 383 1.76 -7.75 -7.91
C SER A 383 0.30 -8.12 -7.72
N LEU A 384 -0.58 -7.17 -7.99
CA LEU A 384 -2.04 -7.33 -7.94
C LEU A 384 -2.63 -7.01 -9.30
N VAL A 385 -3.58 -7.83 -9.74
CA VAL A 385 -4.44 -7.54 -10.89
C VAL A 385 -5.83 -7.22 -10.38
N LEU A 386 -6.28 -6.00 -10.64
CA LEU A 386 -7.52 -5.43 -10.14
C LEU A 386 -8.48 -5.15 -11.29
N GLU A 387 -9.77 -5.28 -11.05
CA GLU A 387 -10.83 -4.84 -11.94
C GLU A 387 -11.69 -3.80 -11.23
N GLY A 388 -11.97 -2.66 -11.90
CA GLY A 388 -12.90 -1.65 -11.44
C GLY A 388 -14.35 -2.14 -11.51
N ALA A 389 -15.22 -1.55 -10.68
CA ALA A 389 -16.65 -1.86 -10.64
C ALA A 389 -17.38 -1.26 -11.84
#